data_9f54d0a667e7db17b0a9ce9e6ee71a3c
#
_entry.id   9f54d0a667e7db17b0a9ce9e6ee71a3c
#
_cell.length_a   1.000
_cell.length_b   1.000
_cell.length_c   1.000
_cell.angle_alpha   90.00
_cell.angle_beta   90.00
_cell.angle_gamma   90.00
#
_symmetry.space_group_name_H-M   'P 1'
#
loop_
_entity.id
_entity.type
_entity.pdbx_description
1 polymer ?
#
loop_
_entity_poly.entity_id
_entity_poly.type
_entity_poly.pdbx_seq_one_letter_code
_entity_poly.pdbx_strand_id
1 'polypeptide(L)'
;MAVFSVDESNNFPIKFIEFINKALTQSYEGETLTLLVAGVYHLMYNTPNAKVEVHPVNQSGASGREISDLDIYLDERLVSSNELKDKPYAETDIRHAADKVISAGGSKMLFIEGPRGVASSNFISTIETEYASRNFFLRVISCDKFFSTLIGTLDILDTHEYIKYIISIAQETKFKAEVITYLDALAQEIFGLTRE
;
A
#
# COMPACT_ATOMS: atom_id res chain seq x y z
N MET A 1 8.91 27.68 -6.06
CA MET A 1 8.19 26.70 -6.89
C MET A 1 9.22 26.15 -7.85
N ALA A 2 9.89 25.05 -7.49
CA ALA A 2 10.89 24.43 -8.34
C ALA A 2 10.16 23.78 -9.52
N VAL A 3 10.37 24.32 -10.72
CA VAL A 3 9.92 23.71 -11.96
C VAL A 3 10.90 22.59 -12.24
N PHE A 4 10.50 21.34 -11.91
CA PHE A 4 11.26 20.20 -12.38
C PHE A 4 11.18 20.20 -13.91
N SER A 5 12.30 20.44 -14.58
CA SER A 5 12.41 20.06 -15.98
C SER A 5 12.35 18.53 -15.98
N VAL A 6 11.22 18.00 -16.44
CA VAL A 6 11.10 16.57 -16.74
C VAL A 6 12.22 16.31 -17.75
N ASP A 7 13.24 15.57 -17.30
CA ASP A 7 14.24 15.02 -18.21
C ASP A 7 13.42 14.18 -19.20
N GLU A 8 13.45 14.56 -20.47
CA GLU A 8 12.65 13.98 -21.56
C GLU A 8 13.01 12.52 -21.87
N SER A 9 13.86 11.91 -21.10
CA SER A 9 14.05 10.46 -21.11
C SER A 9 12.84 9.78 -20.43
N ASN A 10 11.77 9.66 -21.21
CA ASN A 10 10.44 9.16 -20.92
C ASN A 10 10.34 7.73 -20.31
N ASN A 11 11.19 7.35 -19.39
CA ASN A 11 11.17 6.06 -18.68
C ASN A 11 10.65 6.15 -17.25
N PHE A 12 9.81 7.13 -16.97
CA PHE A 12 9.34 7.40 -15.62
C PHE A 12 8.61 6.21 -14.96
N PRO A 13 7.67 5.51 -15.62
CA PRO A 13 7.06 4.32 -15.05
C PRO A 13 8.07 3.21 -14.73
N ILE A 14 9.11 3.06 -15.57
CA ILE A 14 10.17 2.06 -15.37
C ILE A 14 11.02 2.41 -14.15
N LYS A 15 11.44 3.68 -14.00
CA LYS A 15 12.16 4.14 -12.81
C LYS A 15 11.32 3.99 -11.54
N PHE A 16 10.02 4.19 -11.63
CA PHE A 16 9.12 4.01 -10.52
C PHE A 16 9.01 2.54 -10.10
N ILE A 17 8.88 1.62 -11.06
CA ILE A 17 8.94 0.18 -10.79
C ILE A 17 10.31 -0.21 -10.22
N GLU A 18 11.41 0.35 -10.72
CA GLU A 18 12.74 0.13 -10.17
C GLU A 18 12.82 0.57 -8.71
N PHE A 19 12.29 1.76 -8.38
CA PHE A 19 12.21 2.25 -7.00
C PHE A 19 11.43 1.29 -6.11
N ILE A 20 10.22 0.88 -6.52
CA ILE A 20 9.39 -0.06 -5.78
C ILE A 20 10.15 -1.38 -5.52
N ASN A 21 10.74 -1.96 -6.56
CA ASN A 21 11.44 -3.24 -6.45
C ASN A 21 12.66 -3.14 -5.52
N LYS A 22 13.45 -2.09 -5.62
CA LYS A 22 14.58 -1.85 -4.71
C LYS A 22 14.09 -1.60 -3.28
N ALA A 23 13.06 -0.79 -3.09
CA ALA A 23 12.49 -0.50 -1.78
C ALA A 23 12.03 -1.78 -1.07
N LEU A 24 11.34 -2.68 -1.78
CA LEU A 24 10.85 -3.95 -1.25
C LEU A 24 11.94 -4.96 -0.88
N THR A 25 13.21 -4.71 -1.22
CA THR A 25 14.32 -5.54 -0.72
C THR A 25 14.49 -5.47 0.79
N GLN A 26 14.03 -4.37 1.43
CA GLN A 26 14.01 -4.18 2.88
C GLN A 26 12.57 -4.10 3.38
N SER A 27 12.20 -4.96 4.32
CA SER A 27 10.81 -5.04 4.81
C SER A 27 10.47 -4.05 5.91
N TYR A 28 11.41 -3.83 6.82
CA TYR A 28 11.15 -3.10 8.08
C TYR A 28 9.85 -3.58 8.76
N GLU A 29 9.70 -4.90 8.89
CA GLU A 29 8.53 -5.55 9.49
C GLU A 29 7.20 -5.29 8.74
N GLY A 30 7.25 -5.01 7.44
CA GLY A 30 6.09 -4.72 6.59
C GLY A 30 5.84 -3.23 6.35
N GLU A 31 6.50 -2.34 7.09
CA GLU A 31 6.32 -0.89 6.96
C GLU A 31 6.62 -0.40 5.54
N THR A 32 7.66 -0.95 4.89
CA THR A 32 7.98 -0.59 3.50
C THR A 32 6.81 -0.85 2.56
N LEU A 33 6.25 -2.06 2.59
CA LEU A 33 5.11 -2.42 1.73
C LEU A 33 3.93 -1.48 1.98
N THR A 34 3.62 -1.21 3.25
CA THR A 34 2.51 -0.35 3.64
C THR A 34 2.67 1.07 3.09
N LEU A 35 3.85 1.67 3.21
CA LEU A 35 4.13 3.01 2.69
C LEU A 35 4.02 3.07 1.17
N LEU A 36 4.59 2.09 0.47
CA LEU A 36 4.56 2.06 -0.99
C LEU A 36 3.13 1.92 -1.53
N VAL A 37 2.31 1.07 -0.92
CA VAL A 37 0.90 0.91 -1.29
C VAL A 37 0.10 2.18 -0.96
N ALA A 38 0.33 2.78 0.20
CA ALA A 38 -0.32 4.02 0.59
C ALA A 38 -0.04 5.17 -0.40
N GLY A 39 1.21 5.30 -0.85
CA GLY A 39 1.59 6.30 -1.84
C GLY A 39 0.86 6.15 -3.17
N VAL A 40 0.69 4.92 -3.67
CA VAL A 40 -0.09 4.68 -4.89
C VAL A 40 -1.55 5.06 -4.70
N TYR A 41 -2.15 4.68 -3.59
CA TYR A 41 -3.53 5.09 -3.29
C TYR A 41 -3.69 6.59 -3.11
N HIS A 42 -2.71 7.27 -2.53
CA HIS A 42 -2.71 8.72 -2.45
C HIS A 42 -2.75 9.37 -3.84
N LEU A 43 -1.95 8.92 -4.78
CA LEU A 43 -2.00 9.42 -6.16
C LEU A 43 -3.34 9.11 -6.86
N MET A 44 -3.92 7.94 -6.61
CA MET A 44 -5.21 7.55 -7.19
C MET A 44 -6.40 8.34 -6.63
N TYR A 45 -6.37 8.65 -5.36
CA TYR A 45 -7.47 9.29 -4.64
C TYR A 45 -7.12 10.72 -4.21
N ASN A 46 -6.34 11.43 -5.00
CA ASN A 46 -5.96 12.82 -4.73
C ASN A 46 -7.13 13.78 -4.95
N THR A 47 -8.18 13.64 -4.15
CA THR A 47 -9.39 14.46 -4.17
C THR A 47 -9.75 14.90 -2.75
N PRO A 48 -10.37 16.09 -2.56
CA PRO A 48 -10.66 16.63 -1.23
C PRO A 48 -11.59 15.77 -0.35
N ASN A 49 -12.38 14.90 -0.96
CA ASN A 49 -13.31 14.02 -0.27
C ASN A 49 -12.77 12.60 -0.06
N ALA A 50 -11.54 12.34 -0.49
CA ALA A 50 -10.89 11.05 -0.27
C ALA A 50 -9.90 11.13 0.90
N LYS A 51 -9.82 10.05 1.66
CA LYS A 51 -8.86 9.88 2.74
C LYS A 51 -8.25 8.49 2.66
N VAL A 52 -6.93 8.44 2.66
CA VAL A 52 -6.15 7.21 2.81
C VAL A 52 -5.67 7.15 4.26
N GLU A 53 -6.21 6.24 5.05
CA GLU A 53 -5.78 6.00 6.43
C GLU A 53 -4.78 4.85 6.47
N VAL A 54 -3.61 5.13 7.02
CA VAL A 54 -2.54 4.15 7.23
C VAL A 54 -2.43 3.86 8.72
N HIS A 55 -2.43 2.59 9.07
CA HIS A 55 -2.35 2.14 10.45
C HIS A 55 -0.97 1.59 10.79
N PRO A 56 -0.51 1.75 12.06
CA PRO A 56 0.80 1.24 12.46
C PRO A 56 0.90 -0.28 12.30
N VAL A 57 1.92 -0.74 11.61
CA VAL A 57 2.24 -2.16 11.51
C VAL A 57 2.76 -2.63 12.88
N ASN A 58 2.27 -3.75 13.42
CA ASN A 58 2.73 -4.38 14.68
C ASN A 58 2.33 -3.70 16.01
N GLN A 59 1.36 -2.81 16.06
CA GLN A 59 0.79 -2.39 17.33
C GLN A 59 -0.35 -3.33 17.75
N SER A 60 -0.02 -4.36 18.52
CA SER A 60 -1.02 -5.18 19.19
C SER A 60 -1.73 -4.35 20.27
N GLY A 61 -2.96 -3.92 20.02
CA GLY A 61 -3.77 -3.16 20.98
C GLY A 61 -4.09 -1.72 20.60
N ALA A 62 -3.78 -1.32 19.38
CA ALA A 62 -4.23 -0.05 18.83
C ALA A 62 -5.76 0.00 18.78
N SER A 63 -6.29 1.18 18.95
CA SER A 63 -7.72 1.51 19.13
C SER A 63 -8.66 0.64 18.30
N GLY A 64 -9.76 0.18 18.86
CA GLY A 64 -10.79 -0.64 18.18
C GLY A 64 -11.48 0.02 16.98
N ARG A 65 -10.80 0.96 16.33
CA ARG A 65 -11.22 1.67 15.11
C ARG A 65 -10.41 1.27 13.87
N GLU A 66 -9.27 0.61 14.04
CA GLU A 66 -8.45 0.15 12.90
C GLU A 66 -9.10 -1.07 12.25
N ILE A 67 -9.42 -0.97 10.96
CA ILE A 67 -10.09 -2.06 10.24
C ILE A 67 -9.05 -2.97 9.59
N SER A 68 -8.10 -2.41 8.86
CA SER A 68 -6.98 -3.13 8.23
C SER A 68 -5.69 -2.29 8.29
N ASP A 69 -4.63 -2.68 7.62
CA ASP A 69 -3.37 -1.91 7.58
C ASP A 69 -3.53 -0.59 6.82
N LEU A 70 -4.45 -0.55 5.85
CA LEU A 70 -4.73 0.63 5.05
C LEU A 70 -6.20 0.68 4.62
N ASP A 71 -6.89 1.74 5.02
CA ASP A 71 -8.30 1.95 4.73
C ASP A 71 -8.52 3.20 3.86
N ILE A 72 -9.44 3.10 2.89
CA ILE A 72 -9.74 4.18 1.96
C ILE A 72 -11.19 4.60 2.17
N TYR A 73 -11.37 5.89 2.41
CA TYR A 73 -12.66 6.51 2.60
C TYR A 73 -12.95 7.53 1.49
N LEU A 74 -14.20 7.57 1.03
CA LEU A 74 -14.76 8.64 0.19
C LEU A 74 -16.01 9.17 0.89
N ASP A 75 -16.07 10.49 1.11
CA ASP A 75 -17.16 11.12 1.86
C ASP A 75 -17.45 10.39 3.18
N GLU A 76 -16.40 10.10 3.97
CA GLU A 76 -16.46 9.37 5.25
C GLU A 76 -16.95 7.90 5.16
N ARG A 77 -17.21 7.39 3.97
CA ARG A 77 -17.62 6.01 3.75
C ARG A 77 -16.42 5.14 3.41
N LEU A 78 -16.26 4.03 4.12
CA LEU A 78 -15.27 3.01 3.81
C LEU A 78 -15.56 2.40 2.42
N VAL A 79 -14.65 2.61 1.48
CA VAL A 79 -14.79 2.10 0.10
C VAL A 79 -13.85 0.96 -0.22
N SER A 80 -12.73 0.86 0.50
CA SER A 80 -11.78 -0.25 0.34
C SER A 80 -10.93 -0.39 1.59
N SER A 81 -10.65 -1.62 1.99
CA SER A 81 -9.64 -1.95 2.98
C SER A 81 -8.55 -2.79 2.36
N ASN A 82 -7.33 -2.65 2.86
CA ASN A 82 -6.18 -3.38 2.34
C ASN A 82 -5.38 -3.97 3.51
N GLU A 83 -5.29 -5.29 3.55
CA GLU A 83 -4.40 -6.01 4.45
C GLU A 83 -3.09 -6.30 3.72
N LEU A 84 -1.97 -6.00 4.35
CA LEU A 84 -0.65 -6.05 3.74
C LEU A 84 0.22 -7.07 4.48
N LYS A 85 0.68 -8.08 3.77
CA LYS A 85 1.38 -9.21 4.41
C LYS A 85 2.73 -9.46 3.76
N ASP A 86 3.80 -9.00 4.44
CA ASP A 86 5.19 -9.25 4.01
C ASP A 86 5.89 -10.31 4.89
N LYS A 87 5.13 -11.36 5.23
CA LYS A 87 5.59 -12.55 5.96
C LYS A 87 4.68 -13.73 5.62
N PRO A 88 5.10 -14.98 5.89
CA PRO A 88 4.23 -16.13 5.71
C PRO A 88 2.90 -15.99 6.45
N TYR A 89 1.82 -16.45 5.82
CA TYR A 89 0.47 -16.33 6.34
C TYR A 89 -0.36 -17.60 6.07
N ALA A 90 -1.44 -17.75 6.84
CA ALA A 90 -2.36 -18.85 6.74
C ALA A 90 -3.76 -18.37 6.29
N GLU A 91 -4.62 -19.33 5.98
CA GLU A 91 -6.03 -19.11 5.66
C GLU A 91 -6.75 -18.24 6.71
N THR A 92 -6.46 -18.49 7.98
CA THR A 92 -7.04 -17.76 9.11
C THR A 92 -6.70 -16.27 9.11
N ASP A 93 -5.54 -15.89 8.59
CA ASP A 93 -5.16 -14.47 8.51
C ASP A 93 -6.08 -13.71 7.54
N ILE A 94 -6.34 -14.30 6.36
CA ILE A 94 -7.24 -13.69 5.36
C ILE A 94 -8.66 -13.62 5.89
N ARG A 95 -9.16 -14.73 6.48
CA ARG A 95 -10.53 -14.77 7.03
C ARG A 95 -10.73 -13.75 8.13
N HIS A 96 -9.78 -13.66 9.06
CA HIS A 96 -9.84 -12.68 10.14
C HIS A 96 -9.89 -11.23 9.61
N ALA A 97 -9.03 -10.90 8.66
CA ALA A 97 -9.02 -9.57 8.05
C ALA A 97 -10.34 -9.28 7.30
N ALA A 98 -10.82 -10.22 6.47
CA ALA A 98 -12.07 -10.04 5.71
C ALA A 98 -13.29 -9.89 6.61
N ASP A 99 -13.42 -10.71 7.66
CA ASP A 99 -14.53 -10.64 8.60
C ASP A 99 -14.52 -9.33 9.41
N LYS A 100 -13.35 -8.80 9.72
CA LYS A 100 -13.18 -7.49 10.37
C LYS A 100 -13.70 -6.35 9.46
N VAL A 101 -13.34 -6.37 8.17
CA VAL A 101 -13.85 -5.40 7.18
C VAL A 101 -15.36 -5.49 7.02
N ILE A 102 -15.93 -6.69 6.93
CA ILE A 102 -17.39 -6.92 6.87
C ILE A 102 -18.07 -6.36 8.11
N SER A 103 -17.51 -6.62 9.29
CA SER A 103 -18.06 -6.15 10.57
C SER A 103 -18.04 -4.62 10.68
N ALA A 104 -17.11 -3.96 10.00
CA ALA A 104 -17.03 -2.51 9.87
C ALA A 104 -17.96 -1.92 8.78
N GLY A 105 -18.72 -2.77 8.08
CA GLY A 105 -19.64 -2.36 7.00
C GLY A 105 -18.95 -2.20 5.64
N GLY A 106 -17.69 -2.65 5.50
CA GLY A 106 -16.98 -2.67 4.23
C GLY A 106 -17.49 -3.78 3.30
N SER A 107 -17.38 -3.58 2.01
CA SER A 107 -17.80 -4.54 0.97
C SER A 107 -16.65 -5.04 0.09
N LYS A 108 -15.43 -4.49 0.29
CA LYS A 108 -14.28 -4.79 -0.54
C LYS A 108 -12.99 -4.80 0.27
N MET A 109 -12.17 -5.82 0.03
CA MET A 109 -10.82 -5.93 0.57
C MET A 109 -9.84 -6.47 -0.48
N LEU A 110 -8.64 -5.88 -0.52
CA LEU A 110 -7.47 -6.50 -1.13
C LEU A 110 -6.55 -7.01 -0.02
N PHE A 111 -6.08 -8.25 -0.19
CA PHE A 111 -5.02 -8.83 0.61
C PHE A 111 -3.75 -8.83 -0.25
N ILE A 112 -2.80 -7.94 0.06
CA ILE A 112 -1.63 -7.70 -0.77
C ILE A 112 -0.42 -8.41 -0.18
N GLU A 113 0.09 -9.39 -0.92
CA GLU A 113 1.28 -10.15 -0.54
C GLU A 113 2.55 -9.38 -0.93
N GLY A 114 3.38 -9.09 0.05
CA GLY A 114 4.75 -8.62 -0.17
C GLY A 114 5.68 -9.74 -0.65
N PRO A 115 6.95 -9.43 -0.97
CA PRO A 115 7.91 -10.43 -1.46
C PRO A 115 8.16 -11.60 -0.52
N ARG A 116 7.89 -11.42 0.78
CA ARG A 116 8.03 -12.44 1.85
C ARG A 116 6.69 -13.05 2.24
N GLY A 117 5.60 -12.55 1.64
CA GLY A 117 4.25 -13.07 1.80
C GLY A 117 4.12 -14.40 1.06
N VAL A 118 3.99 -15.50 1.79
CA VAL A 118 3.83 -16.82 1.20
C VAL A 118 2.64 -17.52 1.86
N ALA A 119 1.67 -17.88 1.03
CA ALA A 119 0.54 -18.68 1.46
C ALA A 119 0.99 -20.06 1.92
N SER A 120 0.49 -20.53 3.05
CA SER A 120 0.83 -21.85 3.58
C SER A 120 0.28 -23.02 2.77
N SER A 121 -0.71 -22.80 1.89
CA SER A 121 -1.35 -23.80 1.03
C SER A 121 -2.23 -23.17 -0.05
N ASN A 122 -2.79 -23.99 -0.95
CA ASN A 122 -3.62 -23.56 -2.09
C ASN A 122 -5.09 -23.27 -1.70
N PHE A 123 -5.33 -22.41 -0.73
CA PHE A 123 -6.69 -22.08 -0.26
C PHE A 123 -7.27 -20.78 -0.88
N ILE A 124 -6.46 -19.98 -1.56
CA ILE A 124 -6.82 -18.60 -1.97
C ILE A 124 -8.11 -18.57 -2.81
N SER A 125 -8.17 -19.37 -3.90
CA SER A 125 -9.33 -19.38 -4.78
C SER A 125 -10.62 -19.83 -4.09
N THR A 126 -10.50 -20.74 -3.13
CA THR A 126 -11.63 -21.22 -2.32
C THR A 126 -12.19 -20.10 -1.45
N ILE A 127 -11.32 -19.37 -0.76
CA ILE A 127 -11.70 -18.24 0.09
C ILE A 127 -12.32 -17.12 -0.74
N GLU A 128 -11.69 -16.74 -1.84
CA GLU A 128 -12.23 -15.70 -2.73
C GLU A 128 -13.65 -16.04 -3.21
N THR A 129 -13.88 -17.31 -3.59
CA THR A 129 -15.21 -17.80 -4.02
C THR A 129 -16.21 -17.77 -2.86
N GLU A 130 -15.79 -18.19 -1.67
CA GLU A 130 -16.65 -18.17 -0.47
C GLU A 130 -17.11 -16.75 -0.13
N TYR A 131 -16.18 -15.78 -0.08
CA TYR A 131 -16.53 -14.39 0.22
C TYR A 131 -17.35 -13.73 -0.89
N ALA A 132 -17.12 -14.09 -2.15
CA ALA A 132 -17.95 -13.65 -3.26
C ALA A 132 -19.41 -14.13 -3.12
N SER A 133 -19.64 -15.35 -2.61
CA SER A 133 -21.00 -15.86 -2.33
C SER A 133 -21.70 -15.11 -1.20
N ARG A 134 -20.94 -14.43 -0.34
CA ARG A 134 -21.42 -13.54 0.73
C ARG A 134 -21.55 -12.08 0.27
N ASN A 135 -21.48 -11.81 -1.02
CA ASN A 135 -21.51 -10.47 -1.61
C ASN A 135 -20.37 -9.55 -1.11
N PHE A 136 -19.20 -10.15 -0.84
CA PHE A 136 -18.00 -9.43 -0.42
C PHE A 136 -16.89 -9.63 -1.45
N PHE A 137 -16.34 -8.54 -1.97
CA PHE A 137 -15.22 -8.60 -2.91
C PHE A 137 -13.90 -8.76 -2.16
N LEU A 138 -13.36 -9.97 -2.22
CA LEU A 138 -12.03 -10.29 -1.70
C LEU A 138 -11.12 -10.70 -2.84
N ARG A 139 -9.91 -10.14 -2.88
CA ARG A 139 -8.82 -10.60 -3.75
C ARG A 139 -7.50 -10.66 -3.00
N VAL A 140 -6.79 -11.76 -3.20
CA VAL A 140 -5.38 -11.91 -2.82
C VAL A 140 -4.53 -11.62 -4.04
N ILE A 141 -3.59 -10.69 -3.94
CA ILE A 141 -2.79 -10.22 -5.06
C ILE A 141 -1.34 -10.01 -4.62
N SER A 142 -0.36 -10.42 -5.43
CA SER A 142 1.03 -10.07 -5.16
C SER A 142 1.28 -8.57 -5.32
N CYS A 143 2.18 -8.01 -4.54
CA CYS A 143 2.56 -6.60 -4.63
C CYS A 143 3.09 -6.24 -6.03
N ASP A 144 3.84 -7.13 -6.68
CA ASP A 144 4.31 -6.93 -8.06
C ASP A 144 3.14 -6.71 -9.03
N LYS A 145 2.13 -7.57 -8.99
CA LYS A 145 0.93 -7.44 -9.82
C LYS A 145 0.11 -6.20 -9.45
N PHE A 146 0.03 -5.87 -8.17
CA PHE A 146 -0.63 -4.66 -7.69
C PHE A 146 0.03 -3.40 -8.28
N PHE A 147 1.34 -3.25 -8.07
CA PHE A 147 2.06 -2.07 -8.55
C PHE A 147 2.09 -1.97 -10.07
N SER A 148 2.40 -3.05 -10.79
CA SER A 148 2.46 -3.05 -12.25
C SER A 148 1.12 -2.68 -12.89
N THR A 149 0.00 -3.17 -12.32
CA THR A 149 -1.34 -2.83 -12.80
C THR A 149 -1.68 -1.37 -12.55
N LEU A 150 -1.49 -0.88 -11.31
CA LEU A 150 -1.91 0.47 -10.95
C LEU A 150 -1.02 1.54 -11.58
N ILE A 151 0.30 1.34 -11.62
CA ILE A 151 1.21 2.27 -12.28
C ILE A 151 0.89 2.38 -13.78
N GLY A 152 0.51 1.27 -14.41
CA GLY A 152 0.07 1.28 -15.81
C GLY A 152 -1.26 1.98 -16.07
N THR A 153 -2.05 2.27 -15.02
CA THR A 153 -3.37 2.93 -15.13
C THR A 153 -3.38 4.37 -14.61
N LEU A 154 -2.32 4.81 -13.94
CA LEU A 154 -2.21 6.19 -13.46
C LEU A 154 -1.94 7.13 -14.62
N ASP A 155 -2.83 8.10 -14.84
CA ASP A 155 -2.68 9.13 -15.86
C ASP A 155 -1.55 10.11 -15.55
N ILE A 156 -1.34 10.38 -14.26
CA ILE A 156 -0.29 11.28 -13.77
C ILE A 156 0.48 10.53 -12.67
N LEU A 157 1.77 10.34 -12.91
CA LEU A 157 2.69 9.74 -11.97
C LEU A 157 3.61 10.83 -11.42
N ASP A 158 3.13 11.55 -10.40
CA ASP A 158 3.92 12.57 -9.71
C ASP A 158 4.80 11.91 -8.63
N THR A 159 6.06 11.67 -8.97
CA THR A 159 7.04 11.05 -8.05
C THR A 159 7.35 11.91 -6.85
N HIS A 160 7.40 13.24 -7.06
CA HIS A 160 7.70 14.15 -5.97
C HIS A 160 6.58 14.10 -4.92
N GLU A 161 5.34 14.21 -5.37
CA GLU A 161 4.17 14.10 -4.49
C GLU A 161 4.10 12.71 -3.83
N TYR A 162 4.38 11.64 -4.58
CA TYR A 162 4.45 10.30 -4.02
C TYR A 162 5.47 10.17 -2.89
N ILE A 163 6.72 10.57 -3.14
CA ILE A 163 7.79 10.46 -2.13
C ILE A 163 7.51 11.37 -0.94
N LYS A 164 7.07 12.60 -1.16
CA LYS A 164 6.66 13.51 -0.10
C LYS A 164 5.58 12.91 0.77
N TYR A 165 4.56 12.32 0.17
CA TYR A 165 3.46 11.69 0.90
C TYR A 165 3.93 10.50 1.74
N ILE A 166 4.67 9.55 1.17
CA ILE A 166 5.11 8.37 1.92
C ILE A 166 6.04 8.73 3.09
N ILE A 167 6.85 9.75 2.96
CA ILE A 167 7.70 10.24 4.05
C ILE A 167 6.85 10.94 5.13
N SER A 168 5.90 11.78 4.75
CA SER A 168 5.00 12.47 5.68
C SER A 168 4.18 11.46 6.49
N ILE A 169 3.50 10.54 5.80
CA ILE A 169 2.64 9.56 6.48
C ILE A 169 3.45 8.59 7.37
N ALA A 170 4.70 8.27 7.00
CA ALA A 170 5.58 7.47 7.83
C ALA A 170 5.91 8.17 9.17
N GLN A 171 6.11 9.49 9.13
CA GLN A 171 6.34 10.30 10.32
C GLN A 171 5.07 10.41 11.19
N GLU A 172 3.92 10.68 10.57
CA GLU A 172 2.63 10.81 11.25
C GLU A 172 2.21 9.50 11.94
N THR A 173 2.41 8.37 11.25
CA THR A 173 2.09 7.03 11.75
C THR A 173 3.16 6.49 12.71
N LYS A 174 4.28 7.21 12.89
CA LYS A 174 5.42 6.85 13.74
C LYS A 174 6.08 5.53 13.31
N PHE A 175 6.24 5.33 12.03
CA PHE A 175 7.04 4.25 11.48
C PHE A 175 8.52 4.41 11.83
N LYS A 176 9.30 3.36 11.67
CA LYS A 176 10.73 3.35 12.02
C LYS A 176 11.50 4.42 11.27
N ALA A 177 12.38 5.13 11.95
CA ALA A 177 13.22 6.14 11.33
C ALA A 177 14.12 5.56 10.22
N GLU A 178 14.49 4.30 10.35
CA GLU A 178 15.30 3.56 9.39
C GLU A 178 14.60 3.39 8.04
N VAL A 179 13.28 3.11 8.02
CA VAL A 179 12.53 3.00 6.76
C VAL A 179 12.42 4.35 6.07
N ILE A 180 12.22 5.42 6.83
CA ILE A 180 12.17 6.79 6.30
C ILE A 180 13.50 7.15 5.64
N THR A 181 14.60 6.94 6.36
CA THR A 181 15.96 7.22 5.86
C THR A 181 16.29 6.39 4.61
N TYR A 182 15.89 5.12 4.61
CA TYR A 182 16.11 4.22 3.48
C TYR A 182 15.36 4.67 2.23
N LEU A 183 14.06 4.95 2.35
CA LEU A 183 13.23 5.37 1.20
C LEU A 183 13.67 6.73 0.66
N ASP A 184 14.07 7.66 1.52
CA ASP A 184 14.60 8.96 1.12
C ASP A 184 15.91 8.83 0.34
N ALA A 185 16.87 8.05 0.84
CA ALA A 185 18.13 7.79 0.15
C ALA A 185 17.91 7.13 -1.22
N LEU A 186 16.99 6.19 -1.30
CA LEU A 186 16.65 5.49 -2.53
C LEU A 186 15.97 6.42 -3.55
N ALA A 187 15.11 7.34 -3.09
CA ALA A 187 14.48 8.35 -3.93
C ALA A 187 15.52 9.32 -4.51
N GLN A 188 16.51 9.70 -3.73
CA GLN A 188 17.62 10.52 -4.21
C GLN A 188 18.46 9.78 -5.28
N GLU A 189 18.75 8.50 -5.05
CA GLU A 189 19.51 7.67 -5.99
C GLU A 189 18.81 7.53 -7.34
N ILE A 190 17.51 7.22 -7.35
CA ILE A 190 16.78 6.84 -8.58
C ILE A 190 16.21 8.05 -9.31
N PHE A 191 15.68 9.01 -8.56
CA PHE A 191 14.97 10.16 -9.14
C PHE A 191 15.77 11.46 -9.08
N GLY A 192 16.91 11.49 -8.36
CA GLY A 192 17.68 12.72 -8.16
C GLY A 192 16.97 13.75 -7.27
N LEU A 193 16.00 13.31 -6.45
CA LEU A 193 15.24 14.20 -5.56
C LEU A 193 16.11 14.59 -4.38
N THR A 194 16.38 15.86 -4.21
CA THR A 194 17.07 16.41 -3.01
C THR A 194 16.05 17.06 -2.10
N ARG A 195 16.23 16.90 -0.78
CA ARG A 195 15.48 17.69 0.20
C ARG A 195 15.90 19.17 0.08
N GLU A 196 14.94 20.06 -0.11
CA GLU A 196 15.12 21.47 0.13
C GLU A 196 15.11 21.78 1.62
#